data_e99e5b4f22dd2be826267af42984d4e0
#
_entry.id   e99e5b4f22dd2be826267af42984d4e0
#
_cell.length_a   1.000
_cell.length_b   1.000
_cell.length_c   1.000
_cell.angle_alpha   90.00
_cell.angle_beta   90.00
_cell.angle_gamma   90.00
#
_symmetry.space_group_name_H-M   'P 1'
#
loop_
_entity.id
_entity.type
_entity.pdbx_description
1 polymer ?
#
loop_
_entity_poly.entity_id
_entity_poly.type
_entity_poly.pdbx_seq_one_letter_code
_entity_poly.pdbx_strand_id
1 'polypeptide(L)'
;MLWQLFIVFLKVGLVSFGGGYAVLTLIQREAEGRGWTDLGEFQEVVAMAGMAPGSIATNAATLIGYSEAGVLGAIVATVGIILPSLILVILISAFFLKLYNNDWIKSSFYGLRPIVTGLIIYAAIHFGLGGRGEAVPSWSIIGMLLICAGSIVMVTKYKVHPFAVILLSAVAGIVVF
;
A
#
# COMPACT_ATOMS: atom_id res chain seq x y z
N MET A 1 -1.60 28.44 -4.25
CA MET A 1 -2.09 27.26 -3.55
C MET A 1 -1.98 25.97 -4.39
N LEU A 2 -2.63 25.88 -5.56
CA LEU A 2 -2.57 24.67 -6.43
C LEU A 2 -1.13 24.28 -6.81
N TRP A 3 -0.28 25.25 -7.16
CA TRP A 3 1.13 24.98 -7.48
C TRP A 3 1.95 24.45 -6.29
N GLN A 4 1.63 24.92 -5.10
CA GLN A 4 2.27 24.38 -3.88
C GLN A 4 1.85 22.95 -3.60
N LEU A 5 0.55 22.64 -3.73
CA LEU A 5 0.03 21.26 -3.63
C LEU A 5 0.74 20.34 -4.63
N PHE A 6 0.83 20.76 -5.90
CA PHE A 6 1.50 19.99 -6.93
C PHE A 6 2.95 19.67 -6.58
N ILE A 7 3.77 20.69 -6.22
CA ILE A 7 5.19 20.49 -5.91
C ILE A 7 5.39 19.62 -4.67
N VAL A 8 4.58 19.81 -3.64
CA VAL A 8 4.69 19.03 -2.40
C VAL A 8 4.40 17.57 -2.68
N PHE A 9 3.28 17.27 -3.32
CA PHE A 9 2.92 15.88 -3.63
C PHE A 9 3.83 15.26 -4.69
N LEU A 10 4.40 16.05 -5.59
CA LEU A 10 5.44 15.60 -6.50
C LEU A 10 6.73 15.20 -5.76
N LYS A 11 7.17 15.99 -4.78
CA LYS A 11 8.31 15.62 -3.91
C LYS A 11 8.01 14.34 -3.12
N VAL A 12 6.82 14.26 -2.52
CA VAL A 12 6.39 13.06 -1.79
C VAL A 12 6.41 11.84 -2.71
N GLY A 13 5.87 11.96 -3.92
CA GLY A 13 5.88 10.88 -4.92
C GLY A 13 7.28 10.46 -5.36
N LEU A 14 8.24 11.38 -5.47
CA LEU A 14 9.64 11.08 -5.79
C LEU A 14 10.37 10.33 -4.68
N VAL A 15 10.11 10.71 -3.42
CA VAL A 15 10.79 10.13 -2.24
C VAL A 15 10.08 8.87 -1.75
N SER A 16 8.85 8.62 -2.24
CA SER A 16 8.06 7.46 -1.88
C SER A 16 8.63 6.17 -2.47
N PHE A 17 9.43 5.46 -1.70
CA PHE A 17 9.90 4.11 -2.03
C PHE A 17 8.86 3.06 -1.61
N GLY A 18 7.83 2.87 -2.44
CA GLY A 18 6.74 1.93 -2.14
C GLY A 18 5.60 2.56 -1.35
N GLY A 19 4.44 1.93 -1.34
CA GLY A 19 3.27 2.41 -0.60
C GLY A 19 3.36 2.03 0.88
N GLY A 20 2.52 2.64 1.70
CA GLY A 20 2.35 2.26 3.09
C GLY A 20 2.50 3.43 4.07
N TYR A 21 2.54 3.09 5.34
CA TYR A 21 2.55 4.07 6.44
C TYR A 21 3.78 5.00 6.44
N ALA A 22 4.91 4.60 5.87
CA ALA A 22 6.10 5.44 5.79
C ALA A 22 5.87 6.71 4.94
N VAL A 23 5.06 6.63 3.89
CA VAL A 23 4.72 7.78 3.06
C VAL A 23 3.74 8.71 3.78
N LEU A 24 2.85 8.17 4.61
CA LEU A 24 1.91 8.96 5.40
C LEU A 24 2.63 9.88 6.37
N THR A 25 3.72 9.45 7.02
CA THR A 25 4.51 10.32 7.90
C THR A 25 5.15 11.49 7.16
N LEU A 26 5.55 11.26 5.90
CA LEU A 26 6.10 12.33 5.06
C LEU A 26 4.99 13.31 4.63
N ILE A 27 3.83 12.80 4.23
CA ILE A 27 2.66 13.62 3.89
C ILE A 27 2.24 14.47 5.10
N GLN A 28 2.14 13.85 6.29
CA GLN A 28 1.81 14.53 7.54
C GLN A 28 2.75 15.72 7.79
N ARG A 29 4.05 15.45 7.78
CA ARG A 29 5.07 16.47 8.05
C ARG A 29 5.00 17.65 7.06
N GLU A 30 4.77 17.37 5.77
CA GLU A 30 4.66 18.43 4.75
C GLU A 30 3.35 19.21 4.88
N ALA A 31 2.23 18.54 5.22
CA ALA A 31 0.94 19.16 5.39
C ALA A 31 0.86 20.02 6.68
N GLU A 32 1.31 19.47 7.82
CA GLU A 32 1.38 20.21 9.09
C GLU A 32 2.33 21.42 9.00
N GLY A 33 3.51 21.23 8.39
CA GLY A 33 4.48 22.30 8.23
C GLY A 33 4.00 23.47 7.37
N ARG A 34 2.90 23.29 6.62
CA ARG A 34 2.24 24.32 5.80
C ARG A 34 0.93 24.81 6.36
N GLY A 35 0.48 24.23 7.47
CA GLY A 35 -0.80 24.55 8.09
C GLY A 35 -2.01 24.06 7.28
N TRP A 36 -1.85 23.02 6.46
CA TRP A 36 -2.96 22.42 5.71
C TRP A 36 -3.81 21.48 6.57
N THR A 37 -3.19 20.83 7.55
CA THR A 37 -3.88 19.97 8.50
C THR A 37 -3.19 20.08 9.87
N ASP A 38 -3.94 19.82 10.94
CA ASP A 38 -3.39 19.52 12.25
C ASP A 38 -3.29 17.99 12.45
N LEU A 39 -2.76 17.58 13.62
CA LEU A 39 -2.59 16.17 13.95
C LEU A 39 -3.92 15.41 13.98
N GLY A 40 -4.98 16.03 14.50
CA GLY A 40 -6.31 15.43 14.62
C GLY A 40 -6.96 15.24 13.24
N GLU A 41 -6.97 16.30 12.44
CA GLU A 41 -7.47 16.28 11.07
C GLU A 41 -6.71 15.27 10.20
N PHE A 42 -5.39 15.18 10.37
CA PHE A 42 -4.59 14.22 9.62
C PHE A 42 -4.97 12.77 9.97
N GLN A 43 -5.26 12.47 11.24
CA GLN A 43 -5.73 11.13 11.63
C GLN A 43 -7.06 10.78 10.98
N GLU A 44 -7.98 11.74 10.87
CA GLU A 44 -9.24 11.55 10.15
C GLU A 44 -9.01 11.30 8.65
N VAL A 45 -8.11 12.06 8.03
CA VAL A 45 -7.70 11.85 6.63
C VAL A 45 -7.15 10.43 6.43
N VAL A 46 -6.30 9.95 7.33
CA VAL A 46 -5.73 8.59 7.25
C VAL A 46 -6.81 7.52 7.41
N ALA A 47 -7.74 7.71 8.34
CA ALA A 47 -8.86 6.80 8.54
C ALA A 47 -9.74 6.71 7.28
N MET A 48 -10.14 7.85 6.70
CA MET A 48 -10.91 7.90 5.46
C MET A 48 -10.14 7.33 4.27
N ALA A 49 -8.84 7.64 4.14
CA ALA A 49 -7.98 7.12 3.08
C ALA A 49 -7.85 5.60 3.14
N GLY A 50 -7.86 5.02 4.35
CA GLY A 50 -7.83 3.57 4.57
C GLY A 50 -9.12 2.86 4.20
N MET A 51 -10.27 3.55 4.21
CA MET A 51 -11.57 3.00 3.82
C MET A 51 -11.76 3.00 2.30
N ALA A 52 -11.09 3.90 1.58
CA ALA A 52 -11.20 3.99 0.13
C ALA A 52 -10.35 2.92 -0.56
N PRO A 53 -10.85 2.31 -1.66
CA PRO A 53 -10.07 1.34 -2.42
C PRO A 53 -8.88 2.02 -3.09
N GLY A 54 -7.68 1.44 -2.95
CA GLY A 54 -6.46 1.95 -3.57
C GLY A 54 -5.30 2.16 -2.60
N SER A 55 -4.31 2.94 -3.03
CA SER A 55 -3.17 3.30 -2.18
C SER A 55 -3.57 4.34 -1.15
N ILE A 56 -3.32 4.05 0.13
CA ILE A 56 -3.62 4.99 1.24
C ILE A 56 -2.92 6.34 1.01
N ALA A 57 -1.68 6.33 0.51
CA ALA A 57 -0.93 7.56 0.25
C ALA A 57 -1.58 8.42 -0.84
N THR A 58 -2.06 7.80 -1.93
CA THR A 58 -2.77 8.52 -3.01
C THR A 58 -4.11 9.05 -2.52
N ASN A 59 -4.86 8.24 -1.76
CA ASN A 59 -6.13 8.64 -1.18
C ASN A 59 -5.96 9.82 -0.19
N ALA A 60 -4.95 9.76 0.68
CA ALA A 60 -4.63 10.85 1.60
C ALA A 60 -4.23 12.14 0.87
N ALA A 61 -3.41 12.04 -0.20
CA ALA A 61 -3.07 13.18 -1.03
C ALA A 61 -4.31 13.81 -1.68
N THR A 62 -5.22 12.97 -2.18
CA THR A 62 -6.49 13.43 -2.78
C THR A 62 -7.37 14.14 -1.76
N LEU A 63 -7.50 13.59 -0.55
CA LEU A 63 -8.31 14.18 0.52
C LEU A 63 -7.73 15.52 0.99
N ILE A 64 -6.42 15.61 1.25
CA ILE A 64 -5.76 16.88 1.62
C ILE A 64 -5.89 17.90 0.49
N GLY A 65 -5.70 17.49 -0.76
CA GLY A 65 -5.91 18.38 -1.90
C GLY A 65 -7.35 18.89 -1.99
N TYR A 66 -8.32 18.04 -1.66
CA TYR A 66 -9.73 18.42 -1.64
C TYR A 66 -10.05 19.39 -0.50
N SER A 67 -9.55 19.18 0.71
CA SER A 67 -9.78 20.09 1.84
C SER A 67 -9.21 21.48 1.57
N GLU A 68 -8.07 21.56 0.88
CA GLU A 68 -7.36 22.82 0.63
C GLU A 68 -7.87 23.64 -0.57
N ALA A 69 -8.27 22.99 -1.64
CA ALA A 69 -8.66 23.67 -2.89
C ALA A 69 -9.81 22.97 -3.65
N GLY A 70 -10.63 22.20 -2.93
CA GLY A 70 -11.78 21.50 -3.51
C GLY A 70 -11.37 20.48 -4.58
N VAL A 71 -12.25 20.25 -5.55
CA VAL A 71 -12.05 19.26 -6.62
C VAL A 71 -10.76 19.49 -7.41
N LEU A 72 -10.41 20.73 -7.71
CA LEU A 72 -9.17 21.06 -8.42
C LEU A 72 -7.94 20.72 -7.58
N GLY A 73 -7.97 20.97 -6.26
CA GLY A 73 -6.91 20.61 -5.35
C GLY A 73 -6.72 19.09 -5.30
N ALA A 74 -7.80 18.32 -5.22
CA ALA A 74 -7.78 16.86 -5.26
C ALA A 74 -7.08 16.33 -6.52
N ILE A 75 -7.46 16.82 -7.69
CA ILE A 75 -6.87 16.42 -8.98
C ILE A 75 -5.38 16.73 -9.01
N VAL A 76 -4.99 17.96 -8.64
CA VAL A 76 -3.61 18.43 -8.69
C VAL A 76 -2.72 17.65 -7.72
N ALA A 77 -3.18 17.39 -6.51
CA ALA A 77 -2.45 16.60 -5.51
C ALA A 77 -2.26 15.14 -5.96
N THR A 78 -3.32 14.54 -6.48
CA THR A 78 -3.30 13.15 -7.00
C THR A 78 -2.36 13.02 -8.19
N VAL A 79 -2.43 13.93 -9.16
CA VAL A 79 -1.51 13.95 -10.30
C VAL A 79 -0.08 14.17 -9.82
N GLY A 80 0.14 15.07 -8.85
CA GLY A 80 1.46 15.34 -8.28
C GLY A 80 2.12 14.09 -7.70
N ILE A 81 1.40 13.33 -6.88
CA ILE A 81 1.97 12.14 -6.20
C ILE A 81 2.20 10.96 -7.18
N ILE A 82 1.37 10.82 -8.22
CA ILE A 82 1.46 9.71 -9.18
C ILE A 82 2.48 9.98 -10.28
N LEU A 83 2.61 11.23 -10.72
CA LEU A 83 3.40 11.61 -11.89
C LEU A 83 4.86 11.14 -11.86
N PRO A 84 5.62 11.26 -10.75
CA PRO A 84 7.00 10.78 -10.70
C PRO A 84 7.12 9.28 -10.93
N SER A 85 6.26 8.50 -10.28
CA SER A 85 6.25 7.04 -10.41
C SER A 85 5.87 6.61 -11.83
N LEU A 86 4.91 7.30 -12.43
CA LEU A 86 4.46 7.03 -13.80
C LEU A 86 5.57 7.33 -14.81
N ILE A 87 6.26 8.46 -14.68
CA ILE A 87 7.40 8.80 -15.55
C ILE A 87 8.51 7.77 -15.41
N LEU A 88 8.87 7.40 -14.18
CA LEU A 88 9.91 6.41 -13.92
C LEU A 88 9.56 5.05 -14.53
N VAL A 89 8.32 4.58 -14.37
CA VAL A 89 7.88 3.30 -14.93
C VAL A 89 7.91 3.33 -16.47
N ILE A 90 7.45 4.42 -17.09
CA ILE A 90 7.49 4.58 -18.56
C ILE A 90 8.94 4.57 -19.07
N LEU A 91 9.84 5.34 -18.44
CA LEU A 91 11.24 5.40 -18.81
C LEU A 91 11.91 4.03 -18.67
N ILE A 92 11.74 3.38 -17.52
CA ILE A 92 12.30 2.05 -17.28
C ILE A 92 11.73 1.04 -18.27
N SER A 93 10.42 1.07 -18.54
CA SER A 93 9.79 0.17 -19.51
C SER A 93 10.33 0.34 -20.92
N ALA A 94 10.55 1.58 -21.37
CA ALA A 94 11.12 1.85 -22.69
C ALA A 94 12.56 1.30 -22.84
N PHE A 95 13.38 1.44 -21.78
CA PHE A 95 14.72 0.86 -21.74
C PHE A 95 14.68 -0.67 -21.58
N PHE A 96 13.71 -1.18 -20.79
CA PHE A 96 13.58 -2.60 -20.50
C PHE A 96 13.29 -3.44 -21.75
N LEU A 97 12.49 -2.93 -22.68
CA LEU A 97 12.21 -3.61 -23.94
C LEU A 97 13.48 -3.86 -24.78
N LYS A 98 14.48 -2.96 -24.71
CA LYS A 98 15.78 -3.13 -25.38
C LYS A 98 16.72 -4.08 -24.63
N LEU A 99 16.58 -4.18 -23.31
CA LEU A 99 17.48 -4.93 -22.44
C LEU A 99 16.91 -6.27 -21.97
N TYR A 100 15.67 -6.61 -22.36
CA TYR A 100 14.97 -7.84 -21.94
C TYR A 100 15.76 -9.13 -22.26
N ASN A 101 16.57 -9.11 -23.33
CA ASN A 101 17.41 -10.25 -23.72
C ASN A 101 18.74 -10.34 -22.95
N ASN A 102 19.04 -9.38 -22.07
CA ASN A 102 20.28 -9.38 -21.31
C ASN A 102 20.17 -10.31 -20.10
N ASP A 103 21.11 -11.26 -20.00
CA ASP A 103 21.10 -12.27 -18.92
C ASP A 103 21.31 -11.67 -17.53
N TRP A 104 22.01 -10.55 -17.41
CA TRP A 104 22.16 -9.81 -16.15
C TRP A 104 20.82 -9.33 -15.60
N ILE A 105 19.93 -8.84 -16.46
CA ILE A 105 18.61 -8.37 -16.07
C ILE A 105 17.72 -9.53 -15.65
N LYS A 106 17.74 -10.63 -16.43
CA LYS A 106 17.00 -11.85 -16.07
C LYS A 106 17.45 -12.39 -14.71
N SER A 107 18.75 -12.43 -14.45
CA SER A 107 19.31 -12.87 -13.19
C SER A 107 18.91 -11.96 -12.02
N SER A 108 18.90 -10.64 -12.22
CA SER A 108 18.46 -9.67 -11.21
C SER A 108 16.99 -9.87 -10.85
N PHE A 109 16.11 -10.06 -11.82
CA PHE A 109 14.70 -10.37 -11.55
C PHE A 109 14.49 -11.73 -10.88
N TYR A 110 15.30 -12.72 -11.23
CA TYR A 110 15.28 -14.01 -10.57
C TYR A 110 15.64 -13.87 -9.08
N GLY A 111 16.65 -13.06 -8.75
CA GLY A 111 17.05 -12.77 -7.37
C GLY A 111 16.04 -11.92 -6.58
N LEU A 112 15.24 -11.09 -7.24
CA LEU A 112 14.19 -10.29 -6.58
C LEU A 112 12.99 -11.11 -6.10
N ARG A 113 12.66 -12.21 -6.80
CA ARG A 113 11.50 -13.05 -6.45
C ARG A 113 11.52 -13.56 -5.01
N PRO A 114 12.60 -14.18 -4.50
CA PRO A 114 12.63 -14.66 -3.12
C PRO A 114 12.57 -13.51 -2.11
N ILE A 115 13.13 -12.34 -2.42
CA ILE A 115 13.07 -11.16 -1.54
C ILE A 115 11.63 -10.68 -1.38
N VAL A 116 10.89 -10.53 -2.48
CA VAL A 116 9.46 -10.14 -2.45
C VAL A 116 8.64 -11.17 -1.69
N THR A 117 8.89 -12.46 -1.92
CA THR A 117 8.21 -13.54 -1.18
C THR A 117 8.51 -13.47 0.31
N GLY A 118 9.77 -13.24 0.68
CA GLY A 118 10.18 -13.06 2.08
C GLY A 118 9.49 -11.85 2.75
N LEU A 119 9.37 -10.72 2.04
CA LEU A 119 8.66 -9.54 2.54
C LEU A 119 7.17 -9.81 2.75
N ILE A 120 6.52 -10.55 1.84
CA ILE A 120 5.11 -10.93 1.99
C ILE A 120 4.92 -11.84 3.21
N ILE A 121 5.80 -12.84 3.39
CA ILE A 121 5.76 -13.73 4.55
C ILE A 121 6.00 -12.94 5.84
N TYR A 122 6.99 -12.05 5.84
CA TYR A 122 7.26 -11.17 6.99
C TYR A 122 6.04 -10.32 7.35
N ALA A 123 5.43 -9.68 6.36
CA ALA A 123 4.23 -8.88 6.56
C ALA A 123 3.07 -9.72 7.11
N ALA A 124 2.85 -10.91 6.57
CA ALA A 124 1.81 -11.83 7.05
C ALA A 124 2.02 -12.23 8.51
N ILE A 125 3.24 -12.54 8.91
CA ILE A 125 3.59 -12.87 10.30
C ILE A 125 3.45 -11.65 11.20
N HIS A 126 4.00 -10.50 10.77
CA HIS A 126 4.01 -9.27 11.57
C HIS A 126 2.60 -8.75 11.83
N PHE A 127 1.76 -8.67 10.81
CA PHE A 127 0.38 -8.21 10.96
C PHE A 127 -0.56 -9.28 11.53
N GLY A 128 -0.29 -10.56 11.27
CA GLY A 128 -1.08 -11.66 11.82
C GLY A 128 -0.85 -11.89 13.32
N LEU A 129 0.40 -11.77 13.78
CA LEU A 129 0.76 -12.06 15.17
C LEU A 129 1.03 -10.79 16.00
N GLY A 130 1.46 -9.69 15.39
CA GLY A 130 1.95 -8.49 16.08
C GLY A 130 1.03 -7.28 16.07
N GLY A 131 -0.07 -7.29 15.32
CA GLY A 131 -0.96 -6.14 15.14
C GLY A 131 -1.86 -5.80 16.34
N ARG A 132 -1.87 -6.63 17.37
CA ARG A 132 -2.61 -6.39 18.61
C ARG A 132 -1.64 -6.40 19.76
N GLY A 133 -1.37 -5.23 20.36
CA GLY A 133 -0.51 -5.06 21.54
C GLY A 133 -1.04 -5.74 22.82
N GLU A 134 -2.08 -6.56 22.73
CA GLU A 134 -2.63 -7.37 23.80
C GLU A 134 -2.36 -8.86 23.54
N ALA A 135 -2.19 -9.62 24.61
CA ALA A 135 -1.99 -11.07 24.55
C ALA A 135 -3.16 -11.73 23.79
N VAL A 136 -2.91 -12.13 22.55
CA VAL A 136 -3.94 -12.79 21.72
C VAL A 136 -4.27 -14.13 22.37
N PRO A 137 -5.54 -14.44 22.65
CA PRO A 137 -5.91 -15.73 23.21
C PRO A 137 -5.41 -16.87 22.33
N SER A 138 -4.87 -17.94 22.93
CA SER A 138 -4.31 -19.10 22.20
C SER A 138 -5.28 -19.68 21.17
N TRP A 139 -6.59 -19.60 21.42
CA TRP A 139 -7.64 -20.02 20.50
C TRP A 139 -7.63 -19.23 19.19
N SER A 140 -7.45 -17.91 19.26
CA SER A 140 -7.40 -17.04 18.07
C SER A 140 -6.21 -17.39 17.17
N ILE A 141 -5.05 -17.72 17.75
CA ILE A 141 -3.86 -18.12 16.99
C ILE A 141 -4.12 -19.43 16.25
N ILE A 142 -4.75 -20.40 16.90
CA ILE A 142 -5.10 -21.68 16.28
C ILE A 142 -6.09 -21.47 15.12
N GLY A 143 -7.12 -20.63 15.30
CA GLY A 143 -8.06 -20.27 14.24
C GLY A 143 -7.39 -19.64 13.02
N MET A 144 -6.50 -18.68 13.25
CA MET A 144 -5.71 -18.04 12.18
C MET A 144 -4.84 -19.04 11.41
N LEU A 145 -4.16 -19.94 12.12
CA LEU A 145 -3.32 -20.96 11.49
C LEU A 145 -4.14 -21.95 10.68
N LEU A 146 -5.32 -22.35 11.15
CA LEU A 146 -6.23 -23.23 10.41
C LEU A 146 -6.76 -22.58 9.14
N ILE A 147 -7.18 -21.31 9.21
CA ILE A 147 -7.64 -20.55 8.03
C ILE A 147 -6.49 -20.39 7.04
N CYS A 148 -5.28 -20.07 7.51
CA CYS A 148 -4.09 -19.94 6.67
C CYS A 148 -3.74 -21.27 5.97
N ALA A 149 -3.66 -22.36 6.71
CA ALA A 149 -3.38 -23.69 6.17
C ALA A 149 -4.47 -24.14 5.16
N GLY A 150 -5.75 -23.92 5.48
CA GLY A 150 -6.86 -24.19 4.59
C GLY A 150 -6.77 -23.40 3.28
N SER A 151 -6.44 -22.12 3.36
CA SER A 151 -6.25 -21.24 2.19
C SER A 151 -5.11 -21.72 1.29
N ILE A 152 -3.98 -22.12 1.88
CA ILE A 152 -2.83 -22.68 1.14
C ILE A 152 -3.24 -23.95 0.40
N VAL A 153 -3.94 -24.86 1.07
CA VAL A 153 -4.42 -26.12 0.46
C VAL A 153 -5.42 -25.85 -0.67
N MET A 154 -6.33 -24.89 -0.50
CA MET A 154 -7.32 -24.53 -1.52
C MET A 154 -6.64 -23.96 -2.78
N VAL A 155 -5.62 -23.11 -2.63
CA VAL A 155 -4.89 -22.54 -3.76
C VAL A 155 -3.99 -23.60 -4.43
N THR A 156 -3.25 -24.39 -3.64
CA THR A 156 -2.22 -25.29 -4.18
C THR A 156 -2.80 -26.60 -4.72
N LYS A 157 -3.72 -27.23 -3.98
CA LYS A 157 -4.28 -28.54 -4.34
C LYS A 157 -5.52 -28.43 -5.22
N TYR A 158 -6.45 -27.55 -4.86
CA TYR A 158 -7.72 -27.41 -5.56
C TYR A 158 -7.71 -26.34 -6.65
N LYS A 159 -6.62 -25.55 -6.77
CA LYS A 159 -6.48 -24.47 -7.76
C LYS A 159 -7.67 -23.50 -7.79
N VAL A 160 -8.29 -23.29 -6.63
CA VAL A 160 -9.41 -22.36 -6.48
C VAL A 160 -8.91 -20.94 -6.77
N HIS A 161 -9.75 -20.14 -7.44
CA HIS A 161 -9.39 -18.76 -7.79
C HIS A 161 -9.09 -17.96 -6.51
N PRO A 162 -7.98 -17.21 -6.45
CA PRO A 162 -7.55 -16.47 -5.24
C PRO A 162 -8.63 -15.58 -4.63
N PHE A 163 -9.46 -14.96 -5.46
CA PHE A 163 -10.56 -14.12 -5.01
C PHE A 163 -11.61 -14.91 -4.18
N ALA A 164 -11.95 -16.13 -4.61
CA ALA A 164 -12.86 -16.99 -3.87
C ALA A 164 -12.27 -17.42 -2.52
N VAL A 165 -10.95 -17.69 -2.48
CA VAL A 165 -10.24 -18.02 -1.23
C VAL A 165 -10.27 -16.84 -0.26
N ILE A 166 -10.09 -15.62 -0.72
CA ILE A 166 -10.18 -14.41 0.11
C ILE A 166 -11.57 -14.28 0.72
N LEU A 167 -12.63 -14.42 -0.08
CA LEU A 167 -14.01 -14.33 0.42
C LEU A 167 -14.33 -15.43 1.44
N LEU A 168 -13.94 -16.67 1.16
CA LEU A 168 -14.15 -17.78 2.08
C LEU A 168 -13.38 -17.60 3.39
N SER A 169 -12.13 -17.12 3.31
CA SER A 169 -11.32 -16.84 4.50
C SER A 169 -11.90 -15.68 5.32
N ALA A 170 -12.47 -14.66 4.67
CA ALA A 170 -13.14 -13.57 5.34
C ALA A 170 -14.39 -14.04 6.10
N VAL A 171 -15.23 -14.84 5.45
CA VAL A 171 -16.43 -15.44 6.09
C VAL A 171 -16.01 -16.35 7.25
N ALA A 172 -15.02 -17.22 7.04
CA ALA A 172 -14.49 -18.08 8.10
C ALA A 172 -13.93 -17.25 9.29
N GLY A 173 -13.25 -16.14 9.00
CA GLY A 173 -12.76 -15.21 10.03
C GLY A 173 -13.89 -14.62 10.87
N ILE A 174 -14.96 -14.14 10.24
CA ILE A 174 -16.14 -13.56 10.93
C ILE A 174 -16.85 -14.60 11.81
N VAL A 175 -16.86 -15.87 11.39
CA VAL A 175 -17.52 -16.95 12.16
C VAL A 175 -16.66 -17.41 13.35
N VAL A 176 -15.34 -17.35 13.23
CA VAL A 176 -14.40 -17.86 14.25
C VAL A 176 -14.04 -16.78 15.27
N PHE A 177 -14.09 -15.52 14.90
CA PHE A 177 -13.69 -14.35 15.71
C PHE A 177 -14.84 -13.37 15.93
#